data_a55c1fcbee5d35e07626dca71dcb21dd
#
_entry.id   a55c1fcbee5d35e07626dca71dcb21dd
#
_cell.length_a   1.000
_cell.length_b   1.000
_cell.length_c   1.000
_cell.angle_alpha   90.00
_cell.angle_beta   90.00
_cell.angle_gamma   90.00
#
_symmetry.space_group_name_H-M   'P 1'
#
loop_
_entity.id
_entity.type
_entity.pdbx_description
1 polymer ?
#
loop_
_entity_poly.entity_id
_entity_poly.type
_entity_poly.pdbx_seq_one_letter_code
_entity_poly.pdbx_strand_id
1 'polypeptide(L)' 'MIAMDQYSRLLVVDVLRRAGWPELADEASRTLPDPVDVTHLEAWAMQHGFSFKDLKSRFGSRGGSA' A
#
# COMPACT_ATOMS: atom_id res chain seq x y z
N MET A 1 18.07 10.23 7.39
CA MET A 1 17.96 9.89 7.10
C MET A 1 17.19 9.13 7.00
N ILE A 2 16.67 8.92 6.86
CA ILE A 2 16.13 8.20 6.76
C ILE A 2 15.21 8.00 6.07
N ALA A 3 15.09 7.72 5.37
CA ALA A 3 14.35 7.55 4.44
C ALA A 3 13.45 6.60 4.59
N MET A 4 12.51 6.65 5.00
CA MET A 4 11.61 5.72 5.15
C MET A 4 10.64 5.75 4.08
N ASP A 5 11.01 6.00 2.88
CA ASP A 5 10.12 6.03 1.75
C ASP A 5 9.95 4.67 1.12
N GLN A 6 10.44 3.64 1.76
CA GLN A 6 10.35 2.30 1.23
C GLN A 6 9.65 1.38 2.21
N TYR A 7 8.87 0.46 1.67
CA TYR A 7 8.19 -0.54 2.48
C TYR A 7 8.51 -1.91 1.93
N SER A 8 8.41 -2.93 2.76
CA SER A 8 8.57 -4.27 2.22
C SER A 8 7.34 -4.62 1.41
N ARG A 9 7.54 -5.41 0.38
CA ARG A 9 6.42 -5.82 -0.45
C ARG A 9 5.42 -6.62 0.36
N LEU A 10 5.90 -7.44 1.28
CA LEU A 10 5.01 -8.22 2.14
C LEU A 10 4.12 -7.32 2.96
N LEU A 11 4.65 -6.22 3.44
CA LEU A 11 3.84 -5.28 4.20
C LEU A 11 2.74 -4.71 3.33
N VAL A 12 3.08 -4.32 2.11
CA VAL A 12 2.10 -3.75 1.20
C VAL A 12 1.01 -4.78 0.88
N VAL A 13 1.41 -5.99 0.62
CA VAL A 13 0.45 -7.06 0.32
C VAL A 13 -0.48 -7.29 1.51
N ASP A 14 0.08 -7.32 2.71
CA ASP A 14 -0.70 -7.55 3.90
C ASP A 14 -1.71 -6.43 4.11
N VAL A 15 -1.26 -5.20 3.92
CA VAL A 15 -2.11 -4.03 4.08
C VAL A 15 -3.27 -4.08 3.08
N LEU A 16 -2.99 -4.42 1.85
CA LEU A 16 -4.04 -4.50 0.84
C LEU A 16 -5.04 -5.59 1.17
N ARG A 17 -4.55 -6.70 1.68
CA ARG A 17 -5.42 -7.79 2.02
C ARG A 17 -6.34 -7.42 3.18
N ARG A 18 -5.80 -6.71 4.16
CA ARG A 18 -6.58 -6.27 5.30
C ARG A 18 -7.58 -5.20 4.93
N ALA A 19 -7.28 -4.44 3.90
CA ALA A 19 -8.20 -3.42 3.43
C ALA A 19 -9.38 -4.01 2.69
N GLY A 20 -9.35 -5.31 2.43
CA GLY A 20 -10.44 -5.94 1.71
C GLY A 20 -10.22 -6.00 0.22
N TRP A 21 -8.97 -5.89 -0.20
CA TRP A 21 -8.63 -5.91 -1.63
C TRP A 21 -7.69 -7.07 -1.92
N PRO A 22 -8.15 -8.31 -1.79
CA PRO A 22 -7.26 -9.46 -1.97
C PRO A 22 -6.71 -9.58 -3.37
N GLU A 23 -7.47 -9.15 -4.36
CA GLU A 23 -6.99 -9.22 -5.73
C GLU A 23 -5.85 -8.26 -5.97
N LEU A 24 -5.95 -7.07 -5.40
CA LEU A 24 -4.87 -6.11 -5.50
C LEU A 24 -3.65 -6.60 -4.72
N ALA A 25 -3.87 -7.25 -3.61
CA ALA A 25 -2.77 -7.80 -2.83
C ALA A 25 -2.01 -8.83 -3.66
N ASP A 26 -2.73 -9.67 -4.37
CA ASP A 26 -2.12 -10.67 -5.21
C ASP A 26 -1.33 -10.02 -6.35
N GLU A 27 -1.92 -9.01 -6.95
CA GLU A 27 -1.26 -8.30 -8.03
C GLU A 27 0.01 -7.63 -7.52
N ALA A 28 -0.06 -7.04 -6.35
CA ALA A 28 1.10 -6.38 -5.77
C ALA A 28 2.23 -7.36 -5.53
N SER A 29 1.89 -8.56 -5.08
CA SER A 29 2.93 -9.53 -4.80
C SER A 29 3.64 -9.96 -6.08
N ARG A 30 3.01 -9.81 -7.22
CA ARG A 30 3.60 -10.22 -8.48
C ARG A 30 4.26 -9.07 -9.23
N THR A 31 3.78 -7.86 -9.05
CA THR A 31 4.25 -6.77 -9.89
C THR A 31 5.08 -5.73 -9.17
N LEU A 32 4.95 -5.61 -7.87
CA LEU A 32 5.73 -4.61 -7.16
C LEU A 32 7.10 -5.15 -6.78
N PRO A 33 8.11 -4.29 -6.81
CA PRO A 33 9.44 -4.71 -6.38
C PRO A 33 9.51 -4.80 -4.86
N ASP A 34 10.61 -5.31 -4.37
CA ASP A 34 10.83 -5.40 -2.95
C ASP A 34 12.23 -4.89 -2.66
N PRO A 35 12.37 -3.78 -1.99
CA PRO A 35 11.32 -3.02 -1.31
C PRO A 35 10.55 -2.13 -2.29
N VAL A 36 9.40 -1.66 -1.83
CA VAL A 36 8.53 -0.82 -2.64
C VAL A 36 8.74 0.62 -2.25
N ASP A 37 9.06 1.45 -3.23
CA ASP A 37 9.21 2.86 -2.98
C ASP A 37 7.82 3.52 -2.93
N VAL A 38 7.64 4.47 -2.06
CA VAL A 38 6.36 5.15 -1.91
C VAL A 38 5.89 5.76 -3.21
N THR A 39 6.81 6.38 -3.94
CA THR A 39 6.45 6.99 -5.21
C THR A 39 5.93 5.95 -6.19
N HIS A 40 6.59 4.82 -6.23
CA HIS A 40 6.18 3.73 -7.10
C HIS A 40 4.82 3.19 -6.67
N LEU A 41 4.63 3.07 -5.37
CA LEU A 41 3.39 2.56 -4.84
C LEU A 41 2.23 3.49 -5.17
N GLU A 42 2.46 4.79 -5.07
CA GLU A 42 1.42 5.73 -5.42
C GLU A 42 1.02 5.64 -6.88
N ALA A 43 1.99 5.52 -7.75
CA ALA A 43 1.72 5.38 -9.17
C ALA A 43 0.97 4.09 -9.46
N TRP A 44 1.40 3.02 -8.81
CA TRP A 44 0.76 1.73 -8.99
C TRP A 44 -0.70 1.78 -8.53
N ALA A 45 -0.93 2.45 -7.39
CA ALA A 45 -2.28 2.56 -6.87
C ALA A 45 -3.18 3.30 -7.83
N MET A 46 -2.67 4.38 -8.41
CA MET A 46 -3.47 5.13 -9.35
C MET A 46 -3.81 4.33 -10.58
N GLN A 47 -2.89 3.48 -11.02
CA GLN A 47 -3.16 2.63 -12.16
C GLN A 47 -4.27 1.64 -11.88
N HIS A 48 -4.44 1.29 -10.63
CA HIS A 48 -5.46 0.32 -10.24
C HIS A 48 -6.73 0.97 -9.72
N GLY A 49 -6.82 2.27 -9.84
CA GLY A 49 -8.08 2.96 -9.54
C GLY A 49 -8.29 3.32 -8.09
N PHE A 50 -7.24 3.34 -7.30
CA PHE A 50 -7.40 3.83 -5.93
C PHE A 50 -6.22 4.71 -5.59
N SER A 51 -6.31 5.46 -4.51
CA SER A 51 -5.23 6.34 -4.12
C SER A 51 -4.55 5.78 -2.89
N PHE A 52 -3.27 6.06 -2.79
CA PHE A 52 -2.51 5.66 -1.62
C PHE A 52 -3.08 6.32 -0.37
N LYS A 53 -3.57 7.53 -0.51
CA LYS A 53 -4.20 8.23 0.58
C LYS A 53 -5.41 7.49 1.09
N ASP A 54 -6.16 6.90 0.18
CA ASP A 54 -7.33 6.13 0.52
C ASP A 54 -6.93 4.92 1.35
N LEU A 55 -5.87 4.27 0.96
CA LEU A 55 -5.36 3.13 1.68
C LEU A 55 -4.89 3.53 3.08
N LYS A 56 -4.17 4.62 3.17
CA LYS A 56 -3.70 5.10 4.47
C LYS A 56 -4.87 5.43 5.37
N SER A 57 -5.92 5.97 4.82
CA SER A 57 -7.07 6.33 5.58
C SER A 57 -7.73 5.12 6.22
N ARG A 58 -7.74 4.02 5.51
CA ARG A 58 -8.35 2.81 6.05
C ARG A 58 -7.58 2.26 7.23
N PHE A 59 -6.29 2.49 7.27
CA PHE A 59 -5.50 1.95 8.35
C PHE A 59 -5.24 2.94 9.45
N GLY A 60 -5.16 4.20 9.10
CA GLY A 60 -4.89 5.19 10.09
C GLY A 60 -6.11 5.67 10.82
N SER A 61 -7.23 5.53 10.19
CA SER A 61 -8.41 6.17 10.74
C SER A 61 -8.82 5.58 12.06
N ARG A 62 -8.52 4.29 12.28
CA ARG A 62 -8.97 3.75 13.47
C ARG A 62 -8.35 4.45 14.61
N GLY A 63 -7.15 4.71 14.56
CA GLY A 63 -6.52 5.38 15.67
C GLY A 63 -6.98 6.79 15.77
N GLY A 64 -7.10 7.43 14.64
CA GLY A 64 -7.42 8.83 14.67
C GLY A 64 -8.81 9.12 15.10
N SER A 65 -9.65 8.19 14.94
CA SER A 65 -11.01 8.49 15.21
C SER A 65 -11.26 8.72 16.66
N ALA A 66 -10.37 8.43 17.43
CA ALA A 66 -10.62 8.61 18.84
C ALA A 66 -10.97 10.00 19.14
#